data_6ef3f0a8e524310a05f8cf64a74baf5d
#
_entry.id   6ef3f0a8e524310a05f8cf64a74baf5d
#
_cell.length_a   1.000
_cell.length_b   1.000
_cell.length_c   1.000
_cell.angle_alpha   90.00
_cell.angle_beta   90.00
_cell.angle_gamma   90.00
#
_symmetry.space_group_name_H-M   'P 1'
#
loop_
_entity.id
_entity.type
_entity.pdbx_description
1 polymer ?
#
loop_
_entity_poly.entity_id
_entity_poly.type
_entity_poly.pdbx_seq_one_letter_code
_entity_poly.pdbx_strand_id
1 'polypeptide(L)'
;LGAEMMAEKYDISKDAMDNYAYQTTLKSIAAINGGHFDNEILSLQARIKDMPAGDEIHSIDEGVRFNASLEAISGLNVLQEGGRITAGTASQICDGASGVMVVNAAGLKALGVEPLARIHHMSVLGHDPVIMLEAPIPATAVALKKAGMSIDDIDLFEVNEAFASVPMAWLQAS
;
A
#
# COMPACT_ATOMS: atom_id res chain seq x y z
N LEU A 1 4.36 9.78 14.76
CA LEU A 1 5.26 10.95 14.69
C LEU A 1 5.67 11.24 13.24
N GLY A 2 6.38 10.34 12.53
CA GLY A 2 6.87 10.60 11.16
C GLY A 2 5.77 10.93 10.14
N ALA A 3 4.61 10.29 10.21
CA ALA A 3 3.48 10.57 9.32
C ALA A 3 2.89 11.97 9.55
N GLU A 4 2.84 12.43 10.82
CA GLU A 4 2.44 13.79 11.15
C GLU A 4 3.44 14.82 10.60
N MET A 5 4.73 14.56 10.78
CA MET A 5 5.79 15.43 10.25
C MET A 5 5.70 15.55 8.72
N MET A 6 5.35 14.46 8.03
CA MET A 6 5.12 14.51 6.58
C MET A 6 3.89 15.34 6.25
N ALA A 7 2.77 15.13 6.94
CA ALA A 7 1.55 15.91 6.72
C ALA A 7 1.79 17.41 6.96
N GLU A 8 2.59 17.75 7.98
CA GLU A 8 2.98 19.14 8.26
C GLU A 8 3.91 19.70 7.19
N LYS A 9 4.98 18.99 6.86
CA LYS A 9 6.01 19.42 5.89
C LYS A 9 5.45 19.68 4.49
N TYR A 10 4.49 18.85 4.05
CA TYR A 10 3.87 18.92 2.74
C TYR A 10 2.50 19.62 2.76
N ASP A 11 2.15 20.25 3.87
CA ASP A 11 0.88 20.97 4.08
C ASP A 11 -0.37 20.15 3.69
N ILE A 12 -0.38 18.87 4.08
CA ILE A 12 -1.49 17.97 3.82
C ILE A 12 -2.49 18.05 4.99
N SER A 13 -3.70 18.48 4.71
CA SER A 13 -4.75 18.60 5.73
C SER A 13 -5.35 17.24 6.12
N LYS A 14 -5.97 17.19 7.32
CA LYS A 14 -6.76 16.01 7.74
C LYS A 14 -7.85 15.68 6.73
N ASP A 15 -8.61 16.68 6.28
CA ASP A 15 -9.71 16.49 5.33
C ASP A 15 -9.22 15.90 3.98
N ALA A 16 -8.05 16.35 3.51
CA ALA A 16 -7.44 15.80 2.29
C ALA A 16 -7.06 14.33 2.47
N MET A 17 -6.47 13.96 3.61
CA MET A 17 -6.13 12.57 3.94
C MET A 17 -7.36 11.68 4.14
N ASP A 18 -8.39 12.19 4.81
CA ASP A 18 -9.66 11.47 5.01
C ASP A 18 -10.33 11.16 3.67
N ASN A 19 -10.38 12.14 2.76
CA ASN A 19 -10.91 11.94 1.42
C ASN A 19 -10.04 10.95 0.63
N TYR A 20 -8.72 11.05 0.71
CA TYR A 20 -7.81 10.10 0.09
C TYR A 20 -8.08 8.66 0.58
N ALA A 21 -8.16 8.45 1.90
CA ALA A 21 -8.45 7.14 2.49
C ALA A 21 -9.81 6.59 2.06
N TYR A 22 -10.82 7.44 1.94
CA TYR A 22 -12.12 7.05 1.42
C TYR A 22 -12.04 6.61 -0.05
N GLN A 23 -11.36 7.39 -0.90
CA GLN A 23 -11.23 7.06 -2.32
C GLN A 23 -10.43 5.77 -2.56
N THR A 24 -9.35 5.54 -1.82
CA THR A 24 -8.58 4.29 -1.93
C THR A 24 -9.40 3.08 -1.46
N THR A 25 -10.20 3.23 -0.40
CA THR A 25 -11.15 2.20 0.05
C THR A 25 -12.18 1.86 -1.02
N LEU A 26 -12.75 2.85 -1.68
CA LEU A 26 -13.71 2.62 -2.79
C LEU A 26 -13.06 1.89 -3.97
N LYS A 27 -11.81 2.21 -4.31
CA LYS A 27 -11.05 1.50 -5.35
C LYS A 27 -10.82 0.04 -4.97
N SER A 28 -10.45 -0.23 -3.73
CA SER A 28 -10.25 -1.59 -3.21
C SER A 28 -11.55 -2.40 -3.27
N ILE A 29 -12.67 -1.83 -2.84
CA ILE A 29 -14.00 -2.45 -2.92
C ILE A 29 -14.36 -2.78 -4.38
N ALA A 30 -14.15 -1.82 -5.29
CA ALA A 30 -14.45 -2.02 -6.71
C ALA A 30 -13.58 -3.12 -7.32
N ALA A 31 -12.29 -3.19 -6.97
CA ALA A 31 -11.37 -4.21 -7.44
C ALA A 31 -11.76 -5.61 -6.94
N ILE A 32 -12.11 -5.74 -5.66
CA ILE A 32 -12.57 -7.00 -5.06
C ILE A 32 -13.87 -7.45 -5.74
N ASN A 33 -14.87 -6.56 -5.82
CA ASN A 33 -16.15 -6.90 -6.44
C ASN A 33 -16.04 -7.19 -7.95
N GLY A 34 -15.04 -6.63 -8.60
CA GLY A 34 -14.70 -6.89 -10.01
C GLY A 34 -13.91 -8.17 -10.25
N GLY A 35 -13.56 -8.93 -9.20
CA GLY A 35 -12.78 -10.17 -9.30
C GLY A 35 -11.31 -9.96 -9.71
N HIS A 36 -10.78 -8.74 -9.58
CA HIS A 36 -9.42 -8.44 -10.04
C HIS A 36 -8.33 -9.18 -9.26
N PHE A 37 -8.64 -9.68 -8.07
CA PHE A 37 -7.71 -10.43 -7.21
C PHE A 37 -7.92 -11.95 -7.23
N ASP A 38 -8.88 -12.47 -8.00
CA ASP A 38 -9.25 -13.90 -7.96
C ASP A 38 -8.08 -14.83 -8.32
N ASN A 39 -7.15 -14.36 -9.16
CA ASN A 39 -5.95 -15.11 -9.54
C ASN A 39 -4.76 -14.93 -8.60
N GLU A 40 -4.87 -14.06 -7.59
CA GLU A 40 -3.78 -13.71 -6.67
C GLU A 40 -4.02 -14.23 -5.27
N ILE A 41 -5.29 -14.38 -4.86
CA ILE A 41 -5.66 -14.83 -3.52
C ILE A 41 -5.66 -16.34 -3.44
N LEU A 42 -4.80 -16.87 -2.57
CA LEU A 42 -4.83 -18.28 -2.17
C LEU A 42 -5.80 -18.46 -1.01
N SER A 43 -6.97 -19.01 -1.29
CA SER A 43 -7.97 -19.31 -0.27
C SER A 43 -7.48 -20.40 0.67
N LEU A 44 -7.63 -20.17 1.96
CA LEU A 44 -7.19 -21.09 3.02
C LEU A 44 -8.37 -21.44 3.94
N GLN A 45 -8.32 -22.63 4.53
CA GLN A 45 -9.27 -22.99 5.58
C GLN A 45 -9.06 -22.10 6.79
N ALA A 46 -10.11 -21.40 7.22
CA ALA A 46 -10.07 -20.53 8.38
C ALA A 46 -9.86 -21.35 9.67
N ARG A 47 -9.07 -20.82 10.59
CA ARG A 47 -8.90 -21.38 11.94
C ARG A 47 -9.16 -20.27 12.96
N ILE A 48 -10.24 -20.41 13.67
CA ILE A 48 -10.54 -19.54 14.80
C ILE A 48 -9.88 -20.16 16.03
N LYS A 49 -9.15 -19.36 16.79
CA LYS A 49 -8.49 -19.81 18.01
C LYS A 49 -9.50 -20.46 18.94
N ASP A 50 -9.11 -21.62 19.51
CA ASP A 50 -9.90 -22.40 20.47
C ASP A 50 -11.22 -22.98 19.92
N MET A 51 -11.42 -22.96 18.59
CA MET A 51 -12.53 -23.63 17.92
C MET A 51 -12.05 -24.82 17.09
N PRO A 52 -12.87 -25.89 16.92
CA PRO A 52 -12.58 -26.93 15.93
C PRO A 52 -12.40 -26.30 14.53
N ALA A 53 -11.58 -26.93 13.69
CA ALA A 53 -11.49 -26.54 12.30
C ALA A 53 -12.90 -26.69 11.66
N GLY A 54 -13.46 -25.58 11.22
CA GLY A 54 -14.74 -25.54 10.49
C GLY A 54 -14.52 -25.64 8.99
N ASP A 55 -15.60 -25.63 8.25
CA ASP A 55 -15.58 -25.62 6.77
C ASP A 55 -15.45 -24.20 6.19
N GLU A 56 -15.22 -23.22 7.06
CA GLU A 56 -15.10 -21.82 6.67
C GLU A 56 -13.79 -21.58 5.90
N ILE A 57 -13.90 -20.93 4.76
CA ILE A 57 -12.78 -20.58 3.91
C ILE A 57 -12.50 -19.09 4.01
N HIS A 58 -11.26 -18.72 4.34
CA HIS A 58 -10.77 -17.37 4.28
C HIS A 58 -10.28 -17.07 2.86
N SER A 59 -11.03 -16.24 2.15
CA SER A 59 -10.79 -15.91 0.73
C SER A 59 -10.95 -14.41 0.43
N ILE A 60 -11.29 -13.60 1.43
CA ILE A 60 -11.52 -12.16 1.25
C ILE A 60 -10.63 -11.42 2.24
N ASP A 61 -10.02 -10.32 1.79
CA ASP A 61 -9.28 -9.41 2.65
C ASP A 61 -10.23 -8.74 3.65
N GLU A 62 -10.12 -9.12 4.92
CA GLU A 62 -10.95 -8.59 6.02
C GLU A 62 -10.55 -7.15 6.40
N GLY A 63 -9.41 -6.66 5.93
CA GLY A 63 -8.94 -5.30 6.14
C GLY A 63 -9.79 -4.25 5.41
N VAL A 64 -10.44 -4.63 4.32
CA VAL A 64 -11.26 -3.72 3.52
C VAL A 64 -12.63 -3.51 4.15
N ARG A 65 -12.97 -2.27 4.44
CA ARG A 65 -14.24 -1.91 5.07
C ARG A 65 -15.29 -1.59 4.02
N PHE A 66 -16.11 -2.58 3.66
CA PHE A 66 -17.13 -2.48 2.60
C PHE A 66 -18.24 -1.46 2.90
N ASN A 67 -18.42 -1.08 4.15
CA ASN A 67 -19.38 -0.06 4.59
C ASN A 67 -18.74 1.29 4.92
N ALA A 68 -17.53 1.56 4.42
CA ALA A 68 -16.86 2.82 4.66
C ALA A 68 -17.67 4.01 4.12
N SER A 69 -17.66 5.10 4.85
CA SER A 69 -18.19 6.38 4.41
C SER A 69 -17.21 7.50 4.77
N LEU A 70 -17.22 8.57 3.99
CA LEU A 70 -16.38 9.74 4.27
C LEU A 70 -16.72 10.33 5.63
N GLU A 71 -18.00 10.39 6.01
CA GLU A 71 -18.45 10.88 7.31
C GLU A 71 -17.86 10.07 8.47
N ALA A 72 -17.90 8.73 8.35
CA ALA A 72 -17.33 7.85 9.38
C ALA A 72 -15.81 8.01 9.51
N ILE A 73 -15.08 8.17 8.40
CA ILE A 73 -13.64 8.39 8.39
C ILE A 73 -13.31 9.76 9.00
N SER A 74 -14.00 10.82 8.58
CA SER A 74 -13.78 12.19 9.06
C SER A 74 -14.10 12.37 10.55
N GLY A 75 -15.04 11.56 11.06
CA GLY A 75 -15.41 11.53 12.48
C GLY A 75 -14.40 10.82 13.40
N LEU A 76 -13.35 10.21 12.86
CA LEU A 76 -12.34 9.54 13.68
C LEU A 76 -11.46 10.52 14.44
N ASN A 77 -11.13 10.15 15.68
CA ASN A 77 -10.21 10.90 16.50
C ASN A 77 -8.78 10.85 15.94
N VAL A 78 -8.07 11.96 16.04
CA VAL A 78 -6.64 12.00 15.73
C VAL A 78 -5.84 11.12 16.69
N LEU A 79 -4.79 10.48 16.19
CA LEU A 79 -3.93 9.58 16.98
C LEU A 79 -3.03 10.35 17.98
N GLN A 80 -2.79 11.62 17.71
CA GLN A 80 -1.98 12.51 18.53
C GLN A 80 -2.70 13.85 18.70
N GLU A 81 -2.73 14.41 19.89
CA GLU A 81 -3.32 15.72 20.15
C GLU A 81 -2.69 16.81 19.25
N GLY A 82 -3.53 17.59 18.60
CA GLY A 82 -3.11 18.59 17.61
C GLY A 82 -2.61 17.99 16.27
N GLY A 83 -2.65 16.68 16.10
CA GLY A 83 -2.27 16.00 14.87
C GLY A 83 -3.36 16.00 13.80
N ARG A 84 -3.07 15.33 12.69
CA ARG A 84 -3.93 15.20 11.51
C ARG A 84 -4.23 13.74 11.16
N ILE A 85 -3.39 12.79 11.63
CA ILE A 85 -3.47 11.36 11.32
C ILE A 85 -4.51 10.70 12.22
N THR A 86 -5.35 9.85 11.62
CA THR A 86 -6.36 9.04 12.31
C THR A 86 -6.14 7.56 12.03
N ALA A 87 -6.87 6.68 12.69
CA ALA A 87 -6.88 5.26 12.36
C ALA A 87 -7.42 4.98 10.93
N GLY A 88 -8.24 5.89 10.38
CA GLY A 88 -8.75 5.77 9.00
C GLY A 88 -7.73 6.15 7.93
N THR A 89 -6.69 6.91 8.29
CA THR A 89 -5.62 7.37 7.40
C THR A 89 -4.28 6.66 7.65
N ALA A 90 -4.29 5.63 8.48
CA ALA A 90 -3.16 4.77 8.80
C ALA A 90 -3.40 3.33 8.30
N SER A 91 -2.34 2.64 7.92
CA SER A 91 -2.43 1.22 7.57
C SER A 91 -2.83 0.39 8.79
N GLN A 92 -3.50 -0.72 8.55
CA GLN A 92 -3.95 -1.64 9.59
C GLN A 92 -2.81 -2.59 10.00
N ILE A 93 -2.85 -3.04 11.25
CA ILE A 93 -2.05 -4.17 11.72
C ILE A 93 -2.90 -5.40 11.53
N CYS A 94 -2.49 -6.31 10.65
CA CYS A 94 -3.20 -7.55 10.35
C CYS A 94 -2.21 -8.67 10.02
N ASP A 95 -2.66 -9.91 10.23
CA ASP A 95 -1.91 -11.08 9.82
C ASP A 95 -2.09 -11.29 8.31
N GLY A 96 -1.01 -11.65 7.63
CA GLY A 96 -1.04 -11.88 6.20
C GLY A 96 0.26 -12.52 5.73
N ALA A 97 0.20 -13.15 4.58
CA ALA A 97 1.37 -13.69 3.89
C ALA A 97 1.22 -13.52 2.38
N SER A 98 2.32 -13.23 1.73
CA SER A 98 2.39 -13.17 0.28
C SER A 98 3.64 -13.88 -0.24
N GLY A 99 3.63 -14.30 -1.49
CA GLY A 99 4.76 -14.95 -2.11
C GLY A 99 4.87 -14.55 -3.59
N VAL A 100 6.10 -14.21 -3.99
CA VAL A 100 6.46 -13.92 -5.37
C VAL A 100 7.66 -14.76 -5.75
N MET A 101 7.61 -15.45 -6.89
CA MET A 101 8.73 -16.20 -7.40
C MET A 101 9.57 -15.32 -8.32
N VAL A 102 10.82 -15.08 -7.93
CA VAL A 102 11.80 -14.37 -8.75
C VAL A 102 12.79 -15.37 -9.32
N VAL A 103 12.94 -15.40 -10.63
CA VAL A 103 13.81 -16.35 -11.33
C VAL A 103 14.72 -15.64 -12.34
N ASN A 104 15.86 -16.25 -12.63
CA ASN A 104 16.69 -15.87 -13.77
C ASN A 104 16.21 -16.57 -15.07
N ALA A 105 16.85 -16.27 -16.19
CA ALA A 105 16.50 -16.86 -17.48
C ALA A 105 16.55 -18.40 -17.50
N ALA A 106 17.49 -19.01 -16.78
CA ALA A 106 17.59 -20.47 -16.69
C ALA A 106 16.42 -21.07 -15.89
N GLY A 107 16.06 -20.44 -14.76
CA GLY A 107 14.90 -20.85 -13.97
C GLY A 107 13.60 -20.68 -14.75
N LEU A 108 13.42 -19.57 -15.46
CA LEU A 108 12.25 -19.35 -16.30
C LEU A 108 12.10 -20.46 -17.36
N LYS A 109 13.21 -20.79 -18.04
CA LYS A 109 13.21 -21.89 -19.03
C LYS A 109 12.90 -23.25 -18.40
N ALA A 110 13.42 -23.52 -17.20
CA ALA A 110 13.19 -24.78 -16.49
C ALA A 110 11.73 -24.94 -16.05
N LEU A 111 11.08 -23.83 -15.63
CA LEU A 111 9.68 -23.82 -15.20
C LEU A 111 8.70 -23.88 -16.38
N GLY A 112 9.09 -23.39 -17.54
CA GLY A 112 8.23 -23.38 -18.74
C GLY A 112 7.00 -22.47 -18.58
N VAL A 113 7.09 -21.42 -17.80
CA VAL A 113 5.99 -20.46 -17.55
C VAL A 113 6.27 -19.12 -18.20
N GLU A 114 5.21 -18.39 -18.49
CA GLU A 114 5.33 -17.00 -18.93
C GLU A 114 5.57 -16.08 -17.72
N PRO A 115 6.54 -15.17 -17.79
CA PRO A 115 6.79 -14.21 -16.72
C PRO A 115 5.72 -13.12 -16.70
N LEU A 116 5.30 -12.70 -15.50
CA LEU A 116 4.39 -11.57 -15.33
C LEU A 116 5.09 -10.24 -15.68
N ALA A 117 6.35 -10.11 -15.28
CA ALA A 117 7.15 -8.91 -15.52
C ALA A 117 8.64 -9.22 -15.41
N ARG A 118 9.45 -8.28 -15.88
CA ARG A 118 10.91 -8.27 -15.67
C ARG A 118 11.27 -7.15 -14.70
N ILE A 119 12.04 -7.48 -13.66
CA ILE A 119 12.64 -6.46 -12.78
C ILE A 119 13.67 -5.70 -13.61
N HIS A 120 13.38 -4.45 -13.93
CA HIS A 120 14.27 -3.61 -14.74
C HIS A 120 15.39 -3.02 -13.87
N HIS A 121 15.03 -2.45 -12.71
CA HIS A 121 15.98 -1.84 -11.78
C HIS A 121 15.49 -1.99 -10.33
N MET A 122 16.44 -2.00 -9.40
CA MET A 122 16.17 -1.97 -7.95
C MET A 122 17.10 -0.96 -7.30
N SER A 123 16.60 -0.22 -6.32
CA SER A 123 17.42 0.65 -5.49
C SER A 123 17.03 0.56 -4.03
N VAL A 124 18.00 0.82 -3.18
CA VAL A 124 17.83 0.93 -1.73
C VAL A 124 18.42 2.25 -1.30
N LEU A 125 17.71 2.97 -0.44
CA LEU A 125 18.11 4.26 0.08
C LEU A 125 17.83 4.34 1.58
N GLY A 126 18.80 4.81 2.35
CA GLY A 126 18.59 5.27 3.72
C GLY A 126 18.15 6.73 3.72
N HIS A 127 17.38 7.13 4.72
CA HIS A 127 16.90 8.51 4.90
C HIS A 127 16.97 8.90 6.38
N ASP A 128 16.60 10.13 6.71
CA ASP A 128 16.52 10.58 8.09
C ASP A 128 15.64 9.61 8.93
N PRO A 129 16.13 9.10 10.07
CA PRO A 129 15.42 8.08 10.83
C PRO A 129 14.15 8.57 11.51
N VAL A 130 13.95 9.89 11.65
CA VAL A 130 12.75 10.48 12.27
C VAL A 130 11.64 10.63 11.23
N ILE A 131 11.94 11.25 10.08
CA ILE A 131 11.01 11.42 8.96
C ILE A 131 11.19 10.32 7.90
N MET A 132 11.51 9.12 8.33
CA MET A 132 11.88 7.99 7.45
C MET A 132 10.87 7.68 6.34
N LEU A 133 9.59 8.00 6.55
CA LEU A 133 8.51 7.80 5.58
C LEU A 133 8.63 8.66 4.32
N GLU A 134 9.51 9.65 4.32
CA GLU A 134 9.86 10.47 3.15
C GLU A 134 10.80 9.75 2.18
N ALA A 135 11.46 8.68 2.60
CA ALA A 135 12.46 7.95 1.82
C ALA A 135 12.01 7.54 0.40
N PRO A 136 10.74 7.19 0.11
CA PRO A 136 10.28 6.90 -1.24
C PRO A 136 10.53 8.04 -2.25
N ILE A 137 10.50 9.31 -1.82
CA ILE A 137 10.70 10.47 -2.69
C ILE A 137 12.14 10.48 -3.26
N PRO A 138 13.20 10.59 -2.46
CA PRO A 138 14.55 10.53 -2.99
C PRO A 138 14.91 9.17 -3.60
N ALA A 139 14.29 8.07 -3.13
CA ALA A 139 14.50 6.75 -3.70
C ALA A 139 13.99 6.66 -5.15
N THR A 140 12.86 7.28 -5.47
CA THR A 140 12.32 7.37 -6.82
C THR A 140 13.31 8.10 -7.74
N ALA A 141 13.79 9.26 -7.34
CA ALA A 141 14.76 10.02 -8.14
C ALA A 141 16.05 9.23 -8.39
N VAL A 142 16.56 8.52 -7.36
CA VAL A 142 17.75 7.68 -7.50
C VAL A 142 17.49 6.48 -8.43
N ALA A 143 16.33 5.84 -8.32
CA ALA A 143 15.97 4.69 -9.16
C ALA A 143 15.86 5.10 -10.63
N LEU A 144 15.12 6.16 -10.94
CA LEU A 144 14.95 6.68 -12.29
C LEU A 144 16.31 7.08 -12.91
N LYS A 145 17.11 7.83 -12.17
CA LYS A 145 18.45 8.22 -12.63
C LYS A 145 19.33 7.01 -12.98
N LYS A 146 19.34 5.98 -12.13
CA LYS A 146 20.14 4.77 -12.37
C LYS A 146 19.57 3.91 -13.49
N ALA A 147 18.25 3.91 -13.68
CA ALA A 147 17.60 3.22 -14.78
C ALA A 147 17.74 3.95 -16.13
N GLY A 148 18.21 5.20 -16.12
CA GLY A 148 18.27 6.06 -17.31
C GLY A 148 16.89 6.49 -17.80
N MET A 149 15.93 6.64 -16.89
CA MET A 149 14.52 6.96 -17.15
C MET A 149 14.13 8.27 -16.47
N SER A 150 13.07 8.89 -16.98
CA SER A 150 12.34 9.98 -16.36
C SER A 150 11.04 9.48 -15.72
N ILE A 151 10.36 10.33 -14.96
CA ILE A 151 9.05 10.01 -14.40
C ILE A 151 8.00 9.78 -15.50
N ASP A 152 8.11 10.49 -16.63
CA ASP A 152 7.19 10.39 -17.77
C ASP A 152 7.31 9.06 -18.55
N ASP A 153 8.37 8.30 -18.29
CA ASP A 153 8.57 6.97 -18.90
C ASP A 153 7.83 5.86 -18.11
N ILE A 154 7.17 6.20 -17.02
CA ILE A 154 6.50 5.27 -16.12
C ILE A 154 4.99 5.38 -16.28
N ASP A 155 4.34 4.30 -16.68
CA ASP A 155 2.90 4.28 -16.91
C ASP A 155 2.08 4.14 -15.60
N LEU A 156 2.60 3.40 -14.61
CA LEU A 156 1.91 3.11 -13.36
C LEU A 156 2.86 3.19 -12.17
N PHE A 157 2.35 3.72 -11.07
CA PHE A 157 3.07 3.80 -9.80
C PHE A 157 2.29 3.07 -8.72
N GLU A 158 3.02 2.30 -7.91
CA GLU A 158 2.54 1.76 -6.65
C GLU A 158 3.41 2.37 -5.54
N VAL A 159 2.76 3.09 -4.62
CA VAL A 159 3.41 3.71 -3.46
C VAL A 159 2.71 3.21 -2.21
N ASN A 160 3.44 2.49 -1.36
CA ASN A 160 2.87 1.89 -0.15
C ASN A 160 2.16 2.94 0.72
N GLU A 161 0.88 2.70 0.99
CA GLU A 161 0.01 3.57 1.78
C GLU A 161 0.15 3.30 3.30
N ALA A 162 1.37 3.35 3.83
CA ALA A 162 1.58 3.20 5.27
C ALA A 162 0.74 4.21 6.09
N PHE A 163 0.63 5.42 5.57
CA PHE A 163 -0.28 6.49 5.99
C PHE A 163 -0.66 7.29 4.75
N ALA A 164 -1.85 7.86 4.71
CA ALA A 164 -2.32 8.67 3.58
C ALA A 164 -1.36 9.82 3.21
N SER A 165 -0.66 10.38 4.20
CA SER A 165 0.35 11.43 3.98
C SER A 165 1.53 10.97 3.11
N VAL A 166 1.85 9.67 3.05
CA VAL A 166 3.02 9.15 2.32
C VAL A 166 2.83 9.26 0.80
N PRO A 167 1.83 8.59 0.18
CA PRO A 167 1.63 8.70 -1.27
C PRO A 167 1.22 10.11 -1.69
N MET A 168 0.52 10.87 -0.84
CA MET A 168 0.16 12.26 -1.15
C MET A 168 1.39 13.16 -1.21
N ALA A 169 2.32 13.05 -0.26
CA ALA A 169 3.59 13.78 -0.28
C ALA A 169 4.47 13.35 -1.45
N TRP A 170 4.51 12.05 -1.73
CA TRP A 170 5.24 11.53 -2.88
C TRP A 170 4.72 12.13 -4.20
N LEU A 171 3.40 12.17 -4.38
CA LEU A 171 2.77 12.73 -5.58
C LEU A 171 3.05 14.23 -5.75
N GLN A 172 3.14 15.00 -4.63
CA GLN A 172 3.48 16.43 -4.70
C GLN A 172 4.94 16.69 -5.08
N ALA A 173 5.84 15.75 -4.76
CA ALA A 173 7.28 15.93 -4.89
C ALA A 173 7.89 15.26 -6.13
N SER A 174 7.08 14.49 -6.88
CA SER A 174 7.53 13.71 -8.05
C SER A 174 7.29 14.37 -9.42
#